data_ad8d4df6bcb03c0af9ca6fa120c6f17b
#
_entry.id   ad8d4df6bcb03c0af9ca6fa120c6f17b
#
_cell.length_a   1.000
_cell.length_b   1.000
_cell.length_c   1.000
_cell.angle_alpha   90.00
_cell.angle_beta   90.00
_cell.angle_gamma   90.00
#
_symmetry.space_group_name_H-M   'P 1'
#
loop_
_entity.id
_entity.type
_entity.pdbx_description
1 polymer ?
#
loop_
_entity_poly.entity_id
_entity_poly.type
_entity_poly.pdbx_seq_one_letter_code
_entity_poly.pdbx_strand_id
1 'polypeptide(L)'
;MQLPASAFTAVDWDAIVPTLHPGETGQAEWRTLNVGDMRLRRVDYSPGYLADHWCDRGHVIFVLEGELTSELKDGRTTTLTAGMSYHVSDFGDPAHRSSTSVGAKLFIVD
;
A
#
# COMPACT_ATOMS: atom_id res chain seq x y z
N MET A 1 10.75 -9.29 -11.66
CA MET A 1 10.21 -7.95 -11.98
C MET A 1 11.22 -7.20 -12.80
N GLN A 2 10.79 -6.66 -13.91
CA GLN A 2 11.63 -5.81 -14.74
C GLN A 2 11.08 -4.39 -14.71
N LEU A 3 11.96 -3.42 -14.43
CA LEU A 3 11.58 -2.02 -14.58
C LEU A 3 11.54 -1.65 -16.05
N PRO A 4 10.54 -0.90 -16.51
CA PRO A 4 10.56 -0.34 -17.85
C PRO A 4 11.77 0.57 -18.02
N ALA A 5 12.19 0.78 -19.26
CA ALA A 5 13.30 1.69 -19.55
C ALA A 5 12.99 3.07 -18.99
N SER A 6 13.86 3.58 -18.14
CA SER A 6 13.72 4.89 -17.51
C SER A 6 15.08 5.46 -17.17
N ALA A 7 15.19 6.79 -17.20
CA ALA A 7 16.40 7.47 -16.75
C ALA A 7 16.55 7.31 -15.23
N PHE A 8 17.78 7.46 -14.74
CA PHE A 8 18.02 7.56 -13.31
C PHE A 8 17.19 8.71 -12.74
N THR A 9 16.34 8.41 -11.74
CA THR A 9 15.40 9.39 -11.18
C THR A 9 15.40 9.28 -9.67
N ALA A 10 15.78 10.38 -9.01
CA ALA A 10 15.60 10.51 -7.57
C ALA A 10 14.24 11.14 -7.30
N VAL A 11 13.53 10.64 -6.29
CA VAL A 11 12.18 11.11 -5.95
C VAL A 11 12.17 11.58 -4.50
N ASP A 12 11.78 12.84 -4.31
CA ASP A 12 11.44 13.37 -3.00
C ASP A 12 9.93 13.19 -2.80
N TRP A 13 9.57 12.16 -2.06
CA TRP A 13 8.16 11.81 -1.86
C TRP A 13 7.38 12.89 -1.12
N ASP A 14 8.02 13.67 -0.27
CA ASP A 14 7.37 14.77 0.45
C ASP A 14 7.00 15.93 -0.50
N ALA A 15 7.67 16.04 -1.64
CA ALA A 15 7.38 17.07 -2.64
C ALA A 15 6.20 16.70 -3.55
N ILE A 16 5.74 15.46 -3.53
CA ILE A 16 4.59 15.02 -4.33
C ILE A 16 3.31 15.38 -3.58
N VAL A 17 2.39 16.09 -4.26
CA VAL A 17 1.09 16.45 -3.69
C VAL A 17 0.26 15.17 -3.53
N PRO A 18 -0.22 14.86 -2.31
CA PRO A 18 -1.02 13.67 -2.10
C PRO A 18 -2.43 13.80 -2.66
N THR A 19 -3.02 12.67 -3.03
CA THR A 19 -4.44 12.53 -3.28
C THR A 19 -5.12 11.84 -2.11
N LEU A 20 -6.34 12.26 -1.77
CA LEU A 20 -7.09 11.69 -0.65
C LEU A 20 -7.99 10.57 -1.15
N HIS A 21 -7.96 9.46 -0.41
CA HIS A 21 -8.77 8.28 -0.71
C HIS A 21 -9.49 7.85 0.58
N PRO A 22 -10.76 8.21 0.75
CA PRO A 22 -11.52 7.78 1.92
C PRO A 22 -11.63 6.25 1.97
N GLY A 23 -11.46 5.69 3.16
CA GLY A 23 -11.80 4.31 3.42
C GLY A 23 -13.27 4.16 3.79
N GLU A 24 -13.67 2.96 4.16
CA GLU A 24 -14.96 2.74 4.80
C GLU A 24 -15.00 3.50 6.13
N THR A 25 -13.86 3.51 6.85
CA THR A 25 -13.55 4.43 7.94
C THR A 25 -12.15 4.99 7.71
N GLY A 26 -11.89 6.19 8.23
CA GLY A 26 -10.60 6.84 8.04
C GLY A 26 -10.32 7.20 6.60
N GLN A 27 -9.08 7.55 6.33
CA GLN A 27 -8.65 7.94 4.98
C GLN A 27 -7.20 7.56 4.71
N ALA A 28 -6.88 7.44 3.42
CA ALA A 28 -5.53 7.25 2.93
C ALA A 28 -5.08 8.48 2.14
N GLU A 29 -3.82 8.85 2.26
CA GLU A 29 -3.17 9.83 1.40
C GLU A 29 -2.18 9.09 0.51
N TRP A 30 -2.33 9.23 -0.80
CA TRP A 30 -1.46 8.60 -1.77
C TRP A 30 -0.55 9.62 -2.44
N ARG A 31 0.74 9.35 -2.43
CA ARG A 31 1.70 10.03 -3.29
C ARG A 31 2.14 9.01 -4.33
N THR A 32 1.89 9.29 -5.59
CA THR A 32 1.98 8.30 -6.67
C THR A 32 2.94 8.74 -7.75
N LEU A 33 3.77 7.82 -8.21
CA LEU A 33 4.62 7.98 -9.37
C LEU A 33 4.43 6.77 -10.28
N ASN A 34 4.11 7.01 -11.55
CA ASN A 34 3.99 5.95 -12.53
C ASN A 34 5.29 5.80 -13.31
N VAL A 35 5.79 4.56 -13.42
CA VAL A 35 6.97 4.21 -14.20
C VAL A 35 6.54 3.12 -15.16
N GLY A 36 6.19 3.50 -16.40
CA GLY A 36 5.54 2.59 -17.33
C GLY A 36 4.23 2.09 -16.75
N ASP A 37 4.06 0.78 -16.73
CA ASP A 37 2.87 0.13 -16.16
C ASP A 37 2.97 -0.08 -14.65
N MET A 38 4.12 0.26 -14.05
CA MET A 38 4.32 0.14 -12.62
C MET A 38 3.85 1.39 -11.90
N ARG A 39 3.27 1.19 -10.73
CA ARG A 39 2.88 2.28 -9.86
C ARG A 39 3.70 2.20 -8.57
N LEU A 40 4.42 3.28 -8.27
CA LEU A 40 5.14 3.44 -7.01
C LEU A 40 4.34 4.41 -6.16
N ARG A 41 4.09 4.04 -4.90
CA ARG A 41 3.31 4.91 -4.02
C ARG A 41 3.90 4.95 -2.62
N ARG A 42 3.92 6.13 -2.03
CA ARG A 42 3.96 6.27 -0.58
C ARG A 42 2.54 6.54 -0.10
N VAL A 43 2.07 5.75 0.83
CA VAL A 43 0.69 5.79 1.30
C VAL A 43 0.68 5.97 2.81
N ASP A 44 -0.09 6.95 3.28
CA ASP A 44 -0.28 7.22 4.70
C ASP A 44 -1.73 6.89 5.05
N TYR A 45 -1.92 5.95 5.97
CA TYR A 45 -3.24 5.61 6.51
C TYR A 45 -3.45 6.35 7.83
N SER A 46 -4.60 7.01 7.97
CA SER A 46 -5.00 7.58 9.25
C SER A 46 -5.28 6.50 10.30
N PRO A 47 -5.15 6.79 11.61
CA PRO A 47 -5.66 5.89 12.64
C PRO A 47 -7.12 5.54 12.39
N GLY A 48 -7.47 4.26 12.49
CA GLY A 48 -8.82 3.79 12.24
C GLY A 48 -9.17 3.57 10.77
N TYR A 49 -8.19 3.64 9.87
CA TYR A 49 -8.45 3.37 8.45
C TYR A 49 -8.87 1.94 8.21
N LEU A 50 -9.91 1.75 7.42
CA LEU A 50 -10.34 0.47 6.86
C LEU A 50 -10.61 0.69 5.38
N ALA A 51 -9.95 -0.07 4.52
CA ALA A 51 -10.15 0.03 3.08
C ALA A 51 -11.61 -0.28 2.72
N ASP A 52 -12.13 0.45 1.72
CA ASP A 52 -13.52 0.36 1.29
C ASP A 52 -13.78 -0.78 0.30
N HIS A 53 -12.75 -1.53 -0.06
CA HIS A 53 -12.87 -2.63 -1.03
C HIS A 53 -11.85 -3.72 -0.74
N TRP A 54 -12.14 -4.90 -1.29
CA TRP A 54 -11.22 -6.03 -1.33
C TRP A 54 -10.42 -5.97 -2.62
N CYS A 55 -9.12 -6.22 -2.52
CA CYS A 55 -8.20 -6.15 -3.66
C CYS A 55 -7.63 -7.53 -3.98
N ASP A 56 -7.67 -7.92 -5.24
CA ASP A 56 -7.08 -9.17 -5.73
C ASP A 56 -5.83 -8.93 -6.60
N ARG A 57 -5.38 -7.68 -6.70
CA ARG A 57 -4.18 -7.31 -7.46
C ARG A 57 -2.92 -7.53 -6.64
N GLY A 58 -1.85 -7.89 -7.36
CA GLY A 58 -0.56 -8.11 -6.76
C GLY A 58 0.17 -6.82 -6.43
N HIS A 59 0.98 -6.87 -5.38
CA HIS A 59 1.86 -5.77 -5.02
C HIS A 59 2.94 -6.21 -4.03
N VAL A 60 3.91 -5.33 -3.87
CA VAL A 60 4.88 -5.39 -2.78
C VAL A 60 4.56 -4.22 -1.86
N ILE A 61 4.37 -4.50 -0.58
CA ILE A 61 4.15 -3.47 0.45
C ILE A 61 5.22 -3.57 1.51
N PHE A 62 5.85 -2.46 1.82
CA PHE A 62 6.79 -2.33 2.93
C PHE A 62 6.24 -1.31 3.93
N VAL A 63 6.19 -1.70 5.21
CA VAL A 63 5.71 -0.83 6.28
C VAL A 63 6.85 0.04 6.77
N LEU A 64 6.73 1.36 6.60
CA LEU A 64 7.73 2.34 7.02
C LEU A 64 7.53 2.75 8.47
N GLU A 65 6.28 2.97 8.88
CA GLU A 65 5.90 3.38 10.25
C GLU A 65 4.54 2.82 10.60
N GLY A 66 4.29 2.62 11.90
CA GLY A 66 2.99 2.20 12.40
C GLY A 66 2.73 0.72 12.25
N GLU A 67 1.47 0.36 12.04
CA GLU A 67 1.04 -1.03 11.88
C GLU A 67 0.04 -1.15 10.75
N LEU A 68 0.21 -2.18 9.94
CA LEU A 68 -0.72 -2.57 8.88
C LEU A 68 -1.29 -3.94 9.20
N THR A 69 -2.61 -4.05 9.20
CA THR A 69 -3.28 -5.36 9.21
C THR A 69 -3.80 -5.66 7.82
N SER A 70 -3.39 -6.79 7.28
CA SER A 70 -3.91 -7.32 6.02
C SER A 70 -4.80 -8.51 6.32
N GLU A 71 -6.06 -8.41 5.89
CA GLU A 71 -7.08 -9.45 6.05
C GLU A 71 -7.34 -10.08 4.69
N LEU A 72 -7.34 -11.42 4.63
CA LEU A 72 -7.70 -12.18 3.43
C LEU A 72 -9.15 -12.63 3.53
N LYS A 73 -9.83 -12.77 2.39
CA LYS A 73 -11.23 -13.19 2.37
C LYS A 73 -11.50 -14.58 2.95
N ASP A 74 -10.48 -15.42 3.08
CA ASP A 74 -10.60 -16.72 3.72
C ASP A 74 -10.48 -16.65 5.25
N GLY A 75 -10.33 -15.45 5.82
CA GLY A 75 -10.28 -15.23 7.26
C GLY A 75 -8.88 -15.10 7.85
N ARG A 76 -7.83 -15.36 7.09
CA ARG A 76 -6.47 -15.15 7.57
C ARG A 76 -6.21 -13.66 7.77
N THR A 77 -5.54 -13.30 8.86
CA THR A 77 -5.10 -11.93 9.12
C THR A 77 -3.63 -11.92 9.49
N THR A 78 -2.94 -10.88 9.07
CA THR A 78 -1.53 -10.67 9.39
C THR A 78 -1.32 -9.21 9.77
N THR A 79 -0.65 -8.97 10.88
CA THR A 79 -0.26 -7.63 11.30
C THR A 79 1.22 -7.43 11.04
N LEU A 80 1.54 -6.37 10.30
CA LEU A 80 2.90 -6.00 9.97
C LEU A 80 3.25 -4.70 10.69
N THR A 81 4.41 -4.67 11.31
CA THR A 81 4.97 -3.48 11.96
C THR A 81 6.09 -2.89 11.10
N ALA A 82 6.58 -1.72 11.49
CA ALA A 82 7.66 -1.04 10.76
C ALA A 82 8.85 -1.98 10.52
N GLY A 83 9.34 -2.00 9.28
CA GLY A 83 10.42 -2.89 8.85
C GLY A 83 9.96 -4.21 8.27
N MET A 84 8.67 -4.52 8.31
CA MET A 84 8.10 -5.73 7.72
C MET A 84 7.50 -5.43 6.34
N SER A 85 7.42 -6.46 5.51
CA SER A 85 6.83 -6.36 4.18
C SER A 85 6.03 -7.61 3.86
N TYR A 86 5.11 -7.49 2.90
CA TYR A 86 4.54 -8.65 2.25
C TYR A 86 4.48 -8.45 0.73
N HIS A 87 4.35 -9.53 0.02
CA HIS A 87 4.11 -9.50 -1.42
C HIS A 87 3.09 -10.58 -1.78
N VAL A 88 2.34 -10.32 -2.83
CA VAL A 88 1.40 -11.25 -3.40
C VAL A 88 1.29 -10.96 -4.89
N SER A 89 1.17 -11.98 -5.72
CA SER A 89 0.91 -11.82 -7.15
C SER A 89 -0.57 -11.54 -7.40
N ASP A 90 -0.89 -11.07 -8.61
CA ASP A 90 -2.29 -10.96 -9.03
C ASP A 90 -2.97 -12.32 -8.87
N PHE A 91 -4.09 -12.34 -8.17
CA PHE A 91 -4.87 -13.55 -7.90
C PHE A 91 -4.07 -14.69 -7.24
N GLY A 92 -2.90 -14.36 -6.66
CA GLY A 92 -2.01 -15.36 -6.04
C GLY A 92 -2.56 -15.95 -4.75
N ASP A 93 -3.51 -15.26 -4.13
CA ASP A 93 -4.21 -15.67 -2.91
C ASP A 93 -5.60 -15.03 -2.92
N PRO A 94 -6.51 -15.40 -2.01
CA PRO A 94 -7.78 -14.67 -1.88
C PRO A 94 -7.57 -13.17 -1.75
N ALA A 95 -8.57 -12.40 -2.17
CA ALA A 95 -8.52 -10.95 -2.09
C ALA A 95 -8.23 -10.48 -0.66
N HIS A 96 -7.54 -9.36 -0.54
CA HIS A 96 -7.09 -8.81 0.73
C HIS A 96 -7.64 -7.41 0.96
N ARG A 97 -7.70 -7.01 2.23
CA ARG A 97 -8.16 -5.70 2.65
C ARG A 97 -7.26 -5.16 3.75
N SER A 98 -6.85 -3.89 3.61
CA SER A 98 -5.96 -3.22 4.56
C SER A 98 -6.73 -2.48 5.63
N SER A 99 -6.21 -2.51 6.84
CA SER A 99 -6.70 -1.71 7.97
C SER A 99 -5.57 -1.35 8.91
N THR A 100 -5.81 -0.35 9.74
CA THR A 100 -4.89 -0.01 10.83
C THR A 100 -5.66 0.68 11.95
N SER A 101 -5.35 0.38 13.20
CA SER A 101 -5.92 1.10 14.34
C SER A 101 -5.10 2.34 14.71
N VAL A 102 -3.79 2.30 14.53
CA VAL A 102 -2.85 3.33 15.01
C VAL A 102 -2.31 4.24 13.91
N GLY A 103 -2.60 3.91 12.66
CA GLY A 103 -2.01 4.57 11.50
C GLY A 103 -0.82 3.81 10.95
N ALA A 104 -0.52 4.04 9.69
CA ALA A 104 0.60 3.39 9.01
C ALA A 104 1.12 4.26 7.87
N LYS A 105 2.43 4.17 7.64
CA LYS A 105 3.06 4.70 6.43
C LYS A 105 3.67 3.54 5.67
N LEU A 106 3.35 3.46 4.39
CA LEU A 106 3.68 2.32 3.54
C LEU A 106 4.40 2.80 2.29
N PHE A 107 5.25 1.92 1.76
CA PHE A 107 5.73 2.03 0.38
C PHE A 107 5.19 0.83 -0.41
N ILE A 108 4.52 1.13 -1.53
CA ILE A 108 3.80 0.13 -2.32
C ILE A 108 4.31 0.17 -3.76
N VAL A 109 4.59 -1.00 -4.31
CA VAL A 109 4.93 -1.19 -5.73
C VAL A 109 3.90 -2.14 -6.33
N ASP A 110 3.22 -1.69 -7.37
CA ASP A 110 2.27 -2.54 -8.09
C ASP A 110 2.13 -2.18 -9.57
#